data_aa1bfd290cf08fc35ec0865c23da75ff
#
_entry.id   aa1bfd290cf08fc35ec0865c23da75ff
#
_cell.length_a   1.000
_cell.length_b   1.000
_cell.length_c   1.000
_cell.angle_alpha   90.00
_cell.angle_beta   90.00
_cell.angle_gamma   90.00
#
_symmetry.space_group_name_H-M   'P 1'
#
loop_
_entity.id
_entity.type
_entity.pdbx_description
1 polymer ?
#
loop_
_entity_poly.entity_id
_entity_poly.type
_entity_poly.pdbx_seq_one_letter_code
_entity_poly.pdbx_strand_id
1 'polypeptide(L)'
;AQAKLAYIAREASVILSKISGGNYTLEINESAEFIIRDNKNGGAIRPSDTLSGGEMFITSLALALALSSSIQLNGAAPLEFFFLDEGFGSLDDDLLDTVMNSLEQLQSKKRSIGIISHVEAIQTRVPVKLLVTPSDLSQKGSQITLEYS
;
A
#
# COMPACT_ATOMS: atom_id res chain seq x y z
N ALA A 1 0.83 -18.20 -18.10
CA ALA A 1 1.30 -16.85 -17.75
C ALA A 1 0.18 -15.82 -17.77
N GLN A 2 -0.67 -15.77 -18.81
CA GLN A 2 -1.78 -14.82 -18.88
C GLN A 2 -2.86 -15.05 -17.82
N ALA A 3 -3.16 -16.31 -17.49
CA ALA A 3 -4.14 -16.66 -16.46
C ALA A 3 -3.69 -16.17 -15.06
N LYS A 4 -2.39 -16.25 -14.78
CA LYS A 4 -1.79 -15.82 -13.54
C LYS A 4 -1.82 -14.28 -13.41
N LEU A 5 -1.53 -13.58 -14.50
CA LEU A 5 -1.60 -12.13 -14.55
C LEU A 5 -3.03 -11.63 -14.37
N ALA A 6 -4.00 -12.28 -14.99
CA ALA A 6 -5.41 -11.94 -14.85
C ALA A 6 -5.90 -12.15 -13.40
N TYR A 7 -5.44 -13.21 -12.74
CA TYR A 7 -5.74 -13.45 -11.34
C TYR A 7 -5.18 -12.33 -10.43
N ILE A 8 -3.90 -11.99 -10.61
CA ILE A 8 -3.26 -10.93 -9.84
C ILE A 8 -3.97 -9.60 -10.05
N ALA A 9 -4.33 -9.27 -11.28
CA ALA A 9 -5.06 -8.04 -11.59
C ALA A 9 -6.41 -7.98 -10.90
N ARG A 10 -7.13 -9.10 -10.87
CA ARG A 10 -8.43 -9.18 -10.22
C ARG A 10 -8.31 -8.97 -8.71
N GLU A 11 -7.36 -9.65 -8.08
CA GLU A 11 -7.08 -9.47 -6.65
C GLU A 11 -6.62 -8.05 -6.33
N ALA A 12 -5.73 -7.50 -7.16
CA ALA A 12 -5.26 -6.13 -7.01
C ALA A 12 -6.40 -5.12 -7.18
N SER A 13 -7.34 -5.36 -8.10
CA SER A 13 -8.51 -4.50 -8.30
C SER A 13 -9.41 -4.48 -7.06
N VAL A 14 -9.65 -5.63 -6.45
CA VAL A 14 -10.42 -5.73 -5.20
C VAL A 14 -9.74 -4.94 -4.09
N ILE A 15 -8.43 -5.11 -3.94
CA ILE A 15 -7.66 -4.38 -2.93
C ILE A 15 -7.66 -2.88 -3.21
N LEU A 16 -7.42 -2.47 -4.45
CA LEU A 16 -7.41 -1.06 -4.84
C LEU A 16 -8.77 -0.41 -4.60
N SER A 17 -9.85 -1.10 -4.92
CA SER A 17 -11.19 -0.61 -4.61
C SER A 17 -11.38 -0.39 -3.11
N LYS A 18 -10.93 -1.31 -2.28
CA LYS A 18 -11.02 -1.17 -0.81
C LYS A 18 -10.18 -0.02 -0.28
N ILE A 19 -8.90 0.06 -0.64
CA ILE A 19 -7.99 1.07 -0.10
C ILE A 19 -8.25 2.46 -0.66
N SER A 20 -8.93 2.58 -1.79
CA SER A 20 -9.33 3.86 -2.39
C SER A 20 -10.77 4.28 -2.07
N GLY A 21 -11.48 3.49 -1.24
CA GLY A 21 -12.88 3.78 -0.94
C GLY A 21 -13.81 3.66 -2.15
N GLY A 22 -13.51 2.77 -3.08
CA GLY A 22 -14.27 2.57 -4.31
C GLY A 22 -13.96 3.54 -5.44
N ASN A 23 -13.01 4.45 -5.24
CA ASN A 23 -12.69 5.49 -6.22
C ASN A 23 -11.93 4.98 -7.44
N TYR A 24 -11.15 3.91 -7.27
CA TYR A 24 -10.32 3.36 -8.34
C TYR A 24 -10.44 1.86 -8.42
N THR A 25 -10.41 1.34 -9.64
CA THR A 25 -10.30 -0.09 -9.94
C THR A 25 -9.22 -0.33 -10.97
N LEU A 26 -8.67 -1.53 -10.98
CA LEU A 26 -7.59 -1.93 -11.87
C LEU A 26 -8.11 -2.93 -12.89
N GLU A 27 -7.70 -2.76 -14.15
CA GLU A 27 -8.03 -3.69 -15.23
C GLU A 27 -6.77 -4.01 -16.03
N ILE A 28 -6.83 -5.08 -16.80
CA ILE A 28 -5.83 -5.39 -17.82
C ILE A 28 -6.46 -5.21 -19.18
N ASN A 29 -5.80 -4.46 -20.07
CA ASN A 29 -6.26 -4.31 -21.44
C ASN A 29 -5.81 -5.50 -22.31
N GLU A 30 -6.23 -5.49 -23.58
CA GLU A 30 -5.91 -6.55 -24.55
C GLU A 30 -4.41 -6.69 -24.80
N SER A 31 -3.64 -5.64 -24.55
CA SER A 31 -2.17 -5.63 -24.68
C SER A 31 -1.44 -6.10 -23.43
N ALA A 32 -2.17 -6.62 -22.42
CA ALA A 32 -1.65 -7.05 -21.12
C ALA A 32 -1.02 -5.91 -20.31
N GLU A 33 -1.50 -4.68 -20.48
CA GLU A 33 -1.09 -3.53 -19.70
C GLU A 33 -2.11 -3.22 -18.63
N PHE A 34 -1.63 -2.77 -17.45
CA PHE A 34 -2.52 -2.33 -16.37
C PHE A 34 -3.10 -0.96 -16.68
N ILE A 35 -4.40 -0.85 -16.56
CA ILE A 35 -5.13 0.42 -16.69
C ILE A 35 -5.94 0.67 -15.43
N ILE A 36 -6.09 1.95 -15.08
CA ILE A 36 -6.86 2.39 -13.92
C ILE A 36 -8.18 2.97 -14.38
N ARG A 37 -9.26 2.54 -13.76
CA ARG A 37 -10.58 3.13 -13.99
C ARG A 37 -10.88 4.09 -12.84
N ASP A 38 -11.14 5.32 -13.18
CA ASP A 38 -11.45 6.39 -12.23
C ASP A 38 -12.97 6.49 -12.06
N ASN A 39 -13.48 5.87 -11.00
CA ASN A 39 -14.92 5.82 -10.73
C ASN A 39 -15.48 7.17 -10.27
N LYS A 40 -14.65 8.08 -9.78
CA LYS A 40 -15.05 9.45 -9.46
C LYS A 40 -15.45 10.24 -10.71
N ASN A 41 -14.83 9.92 -11.84
CA ASN A 41 -15.05 10.58 -13.11
C ASN A 41 -15.84 9.71 -14.11
N GLY A 42 -16.86 9.02 -13.62
CA GLY A 42 -17.75 8.23 -14.45
C GLY A 42 -17.15 6.96 -15.03
N GLY A 43 -16.11 6.42 -14.42
CA GLY A 43 -15.43 5.22 -14.88
C GLY A 43 -14.46 5.46 -16.04
N ALA A 44 -13.96 6.68 -16.19
CA ALA A 44 -12.98 7.01 -17.22
C ALA A 44 -11.70 6.18 -17.05
N ILE A 45 -11.17 5.67 -18.16
CA ILE A 45 -9.92 4.93 -18.17
C ILE A 45 -8.76 5.92 -18.13
N ARG A 46 -7.83 5.70 -17.20
CA ARG A 46 -6.62 6.51 -17.08
C ARG A 46 -5.38 5.64 -17.31
N PRO A 47 -4.53 6.01 -18.28
CA PRO A 47 -3.23 5.35 -18.43
C PRO A 47 -2.35 5.55 -17.19
N SER A 48 -1.48 4.59 -16.91
CA SER A 48 -0.63 4.61 -15.72
C SER A 48 0.30 5.83 -15.64
N ASP A 49 0.68 6.39 -16.77
CA ASP A 49 1.56 7.57 -16.85
C ASP A 49 0.86 8.88 -16.47
N THR A 50 -0.47 8.89 -16.39
CA THR A 50 -1.27 10.08 -16.01
C THR A 50 -1.64 10.11 -14.53
N LEU A 51 -1.22 9.12 -13.75
CA LEU A 51 -1.56 9.02 -12.33
C LEU A 51 -0.76 10.01 -11.49
N SER A 52 -1.41 10.59 -10.48
CA SER A 52 -0.71 11.37 -9.45
C SER A 52 0.20 10.48 -8.60
N GLY A 53 1.08 11.09 -7.81
CA GLY A 53 1.95 10.35 -6.89
C GLY A 53 1.16 9.47 -5.91
N GLY A 54 0.07 9.99 -5.35
CA GLY A 54 -0.80 9.24 -4.45
C GLY A 54 -1.52 8.10 -5.14
N GLU A 55 -2.05 8.34 -6.33
CA GLU A 55 -2.71 7.30 -7.13
C GLU A 55 -1.74 6.19 -7.52
N MET A 56 -0.51 6.55 -7.90
CA MET A 56 0.55 5.59 -8.22
C MET A 56 0.92 4.75 -6.99
N PHE A 57 1.03 5.37 -5.83
CA PHE A 57 1.35 4.69 -4.59
C PHE A 57 0.30 3.63 -4.21
N ILE A 58 -0.99 3.99 -4.19
CA ILE A 58 -2.05 3.03 -3.83
C ILE A 58 -2.19 1.91 -4.85
N THR A 59 -1.96 2.18 -6.12
CA THR A 59 -1.99 1.17 -7.18
C THR A 59 -0.84 0.17 -7.00
N SER A 60 0.37 0.68 -6.76
CA SER A 60 1.54 -0.16 -6.49
C SER A 60 1.36 -1.00 -5.23
N LEU A 61 0.77 -0.43 -4.18
CA LEU A 61 0.45 -1.14 -2.95
C LEU A 61 -0.53 -2.27 -3.19
N ALA A 62 -1.61 -2.02 -3.94
CA ALA A 62 -2.60 -3.03 -4.27
C ALA A 62 -2.00 -4.20 -5.07
N LEU A 63 -1.15 -3.90 -6.05
CA LEU A 63 -0.44 -4.91 -6.82
C LEU A 63 0.51 -5.74 -5.96
N ALA A 64 1.26 -5.11 -5.08
CA ALA A 64 2.19 -5.80 -4.18
C ALA A 64 1.46 -6.72 -3.20
N LEU A 65 0.33 -6.30 -2.65
CA LEU A 65 -0.49 -7.12 -1.77
C LEU A 65 -1.13 -8.30 -2.50
N ALA A 66 -1.58 -8.09 -3.73
CA ALA A 66 -2.13 -9.16 -4.57
C ALA A 66 -1.06 -10.19 -4.93
N LEU A 67 0.13 -9.74 -5.29
CA LEU A 67 1.26 -10.61 -5.59
C LEU A 67 1.67 -11.43 -4.37
N SER A 68 1.72 -10.81 -3.20
CA SER A 68 1.99 -11.48 -1.93
C SER A 68 0.99 -12.60 -1.65
N SER A 69 -0.30 -12.35 -1.87
CA SER A 69 -1.35 -13.36 -1.73
C SER A 69 -1.19 -14.52 -2.71
N SER A 70 -0.81 -14.22 -3.95
CA SER A 70 -0.55 -15.24 -4.98
C SER A 70 0.61 -16.16 -4.61
N ILE A 71 1.67 -15.62 -4.04
CA ILE A 71 2.83 -16.40 -3.58
C ILE A 71 2.41 -17.36 -2.46
N GLN A 72 1.57 -16.93 -1.53
CA GLN A 72 1.07 -17.77 -0.44
C GLN A 72 0.24 -18.94 -0.94
N LEU A 73 -0.61 -18.72 -1.93
CA LEU A 73 -1.47 -19.76 -2.52
C LEU A 73 -0.67 -20.85 -3.25
N ASN A 74 0.53 -20.54 -3.73
CA ASN A 74 1.40 -21.48 -4.43
C ASN A 74 2.26 -22.33 -3.48
N GLY A 75 1.97 -22.33 -2.19
CA GLY A 75 2.68 -23.18 -1.22
C GLY A 75 4.06 -22.67 -0.82
N ALA A 76 4.42 -21.48 -1.23
CA ALA A 76 5.61 -20.80 -0.70
C ALA A 76 5.39 -20.44 0.78
N ALA A 77 6.48 -20.24 1.53
CA ALA A 77 6.41 -19.84 2.92
C ALA A 77 5.53 -18.60 3.10
N PRO A 78 4.65 -18.55 4.10
CA PRO A 78 3.78 -17.40 4.30
C PRO A 78 4.61 -16.15 4.52
N LEU A 79 4.29 -15.09 3.75
CA LEU A 79 4.84 -13.77 3.98
C LEU A 79 4.18 -13.18 5.23
N GLU A 80 4.82 -13.40 6.37
CA GLU A 80 4.33 -12.88 7.65
C GLU A 80 4.65 -11.40 7.83
N PHE A 81 5.65 -10.90 7.10
CA PHE A 81 6.09 -9.51 7.16
C PHE A 81 5.96 -8.83 5.80
N PHE A 82 5.43 -7.63 5.82
CA PHE A 82 5.34 -6.76 4.66
C PHE A 82 5.79 -5.36 5.07
N PHE A 83 6.81 -4.82 4.40
CA PHE A 83 7.32 -3.48 4.69
C PHE A 83 6.90 -2.49 3.60
N LEU A 84 6.28 -1.39 4.03
CA LEU A 84 5.91 -0.28 3.18
C LEU A 84 6.85 0.89 3.45
N ASP A 85 7.61 1.28 2.44
CA ASP A 85 8.61 2.33 2.53
C ASP A 85 8.10 3.60 1.84
N GLU A 86 7.79 4.63 2.66
CA GLU A 86 7.36 5.94 2.18
C GLU A 86 6.13 5.92 1.24
N GLY A 87 5.80 7.04 0.65
CA GLY A 87 4.68 7.20 -0.28
C GLY A 87 3.40 7.72 0.35
N PHE A 88 3.23 7.58 1.66
CA PHE A 88 2.01 8.02 2.36
C PHE A 88 1.85 9.54 2.36
N GLY A 89 2.94 10.28 2.27
CA GLY A 89 2.91 11.74 2.23
C GLY A 89 2.26 12.34 0.98
N SER A 90 2.10 11.53 -0.08
CA SER A 90 1.42 11.96 -1.31
C SER A 90 -0.10 11.75 -1.28
N LEU A 91 -0.64 11.19 -0.21
CA LEU A 91 -2.07 10.94 -0.03
C LEU A 91 -2.73 12.14 0.67
N ASP A 92 -3.95 12.48 0.26
CA ASP A 92 -4.76 13.40 1.03
C ASP A 92 -5.26 12.72 2.32
N ASP A 93 -5.78 13.51 3.26
CA ASP A 93 -6.16 13.00 4.59
C ASP A 93 -7.25 11.93 4.51
N ASP A 94 -8.25 12.10 3.66
CA ASP A 94 -9.35 11.14 3.50
C ASP A 94 -8.85 9.82 2.92
N LEU A 95 -8.01 9.89 1.91
CA LEU A 95 -7.44 8.71 1.28
C LEU A 95 -6.46 8.01 2.23
N LEU A 96 -5.69 8.77 2.99
CA LEU A 96 -4.79 8.24 4.00
C LEU A 96 -5.56 7.45 5.06
N ASP A 97 -6.68 7.98 5.56
CA ASP A 97 -7.53 7.29 6.52
C ASP A 97 -8.08 5.98 5.95
N THR A 98 -8.56 6.00 4.73
CA THR A 98 -9.10 4.81 4.06
C THR A 98 -8.02 3.74 3.89
N VAL A 99 -6.84 4.13 3.45
CA VAL A 99 -5.70 3.22 3.28
C VAL A 99 -5.28 2.62 4.63
N MET A 100 -5.15 3.44 5.67
CA MET A 100 -4.76 2.97 7.00
C MET A 100 -5.78 2.02 7.61
N ASN A 101 -7.07 2.31 7.48
CA ASN A 101 -8.13 1.41 7.94
C ASN A 101 -8.06 0.04 7.23
N SER A 102 -7.80 0.05 5.93
CA SER A 102 -7.66 -1.18 5.15
C SER A 102 -6.44 -1.99 5.55
N LEU A 103 -5.31 -1.33 5.82
CA LEU A 103 -4.10 -1.98 6.29
C LEU A 103 -4.28 -2.58 7.69
N GLU A 104 -4.99 -1.90 8.58
CA GLU A 104 -5.33 -2.43 9.91
C GLU A 104 -6.17 -3.71 9.82
N GLN A 105 -7.13 -3.76 8.89
CA GLN A 105 -7.94 -4.96 8.65
C GLN A 105 -7.10 -6.12 8.10
N LEU A 106 -6.13 -5.84 7.24
CA LEU A 106 -5.21 -6.86 6.72
C LEU A 106 -4.29 -7.41 7.79
N GLN A 107 -3.87 -6.57 8.73
CA GLN A 107 -3.02 -6.97 9.85
C GLN A 107 -3.71 -7.99 10.75
N SER A 108 -5.02 -7.91 10.93
CA SER A 108 -5.78 -8.84 11.79
C SER A 108 -5.79 -10.28 11.29
N LYS A 109 -5.35 -10.54 10.05
CA LYS A 109 -5.34 -11.85 9.40
C LYS A 109 -3.99 -12.56 9.44
N LYS A 110 -3.24 -12.42 10.52
CA LYS A 110 -1.91 -13.05 10.74
C LYS A 110 -0.79 -12.47 9.89
N ARG A 111 -0.88 -11.22 9.48
CA ARG A 111 0.21 -10.53 8.79
C ARG A 111 0.71 -9.39 9.63
N SER A 112 2.01 -9.26 9.72
CA SER A 112 2.64 -8.07 10.30
C SER A 112 3.02 -7.10 9.19
N ILE A 113 2.57 -5.86 9.31
CA ILE A 113 2.87 -4.81 8.34
C ILE A 113 3.78 -3.80 9.02
N GLY A 114 4.96 -3.58 8.45
CA GLY A 114 5.87 -2.52 8.86
C GLY A 114 5.74 -1.33 7.93
N ILE A 115 5.74 -0.13 8.49
CA ILE A 115 5.62 1.11 7.74
C ILE A 115 6.83 1.99 8.06
N ILE A 116 7.50 2.48 7.04
CA ILE A 116 8.55 3.48 7.16
C ILE A 116 7.99 4.80 6.66
N SER A 117 7.82 5.78 7.55
CA SER A 117 7.23 7.05 7.19
C SER A 117 7.60 8.14 8.18
N HIS A 118 7.65 9.39 7.70
CA HIS A 118 7.79 10.58 8.53
C HIS A 118 6.45 11.30 8.74
N VAL A 119 5.34 10.75 8.25
CA VAL A 119 4.01 11.36 8.35
C VAL A 119 3.45 11.20 9.75
N GLU A 120 3.19 12.31 10.43
CA GLU A 120 2.70 12.32 11.83
C GLU A 120 1.37 11.59 12.00
N ALA A 121 0.46 11.73 11.05
CA ALA A 121 -0.85 11.07 11.11
C ALA A 121 -0.73 9.53 11.18
N ILE A 122 0.31 8.96 10.60
CA ILE A 122 0.59 7.53 10.69
C ILE A 122 1.13 7.17 12.07
N GLN A 123 1.99 8.01 12.63
CA GLN A 123 2.60 7.77 13.94
C GLN A 123 1.56 7.61 15.05
N THR A 124 0.46 8.34 14.98
CA THR A 124 -0.61 8.27 15.97
C THR A 124 -1.47 7.01 15.85
N ARG A 125 -1.43 6.33 14.72
CA ARG A 125 -2.29 5.17 14.43
C ARG A 125 -1.60 3.82 14.63
N VAL A 126 -0.27 3.82 14.74
CA VAL A 126 0.51 2.60 14.88
C VAL A 126 0.77 2.31 16.35
N PRO A 127 0.49 1.08 16.84
CA PRO A 127 0.64 0.76 18.26
C PRO A 127 2.09 0.68 18.73
N VAL A 128 3.01 0.30 17.87
CA VAL A 128 4.44 0.19 18.20
C VAL A 128 5.25 0.95 17.18
N LYS A 129 6.16 1.80 17.64
CA LYS A 129 7.00 2.64 16.79
C LYS A 129 8.47 2.52 17.15
N LEU A 130 9.32 2.49 16.14
CA LEU A 130 10.74 2.73 16.28
C LEU A 130 11.03 4.14 15.77
N LEU A 131 11.42 5.03 16.66
CA LEU A 131 11.82 6.37 16.31
C LEU A 131 13.32 6.38 16.02
N VAL A 132 13.68 6.81 14.82
CA VAL A 132 15.06 7.00 14.41
C VAL A 132 15.37 8.50 14.44
N THR A 133 16.25 8.89 15.34
CA THR A 133 16.66 10.27 15.48
C THR A 133 18.03 10.43 14.80
N PRO A 134 18.20 11.42 13.90
CA PRO A 134 19.48 11.64 13.27
C PRO A 134 20.53 12.12 14.27
N SER A 135 21.78 11.85 13.98
CA SER A 135 22.88 12.35 14.80
C SER A 135 22.96 13.88 14.70
N ASP A 136 23.16 14.53 15.83
CA ASP A 136 23.50 15.95 15.86
C ASP A 136 24.99 16.13 16.15
N LEU A 137 25.45 17.37 16.07
CA LEU A 137 26.89 17.71 16.28
C LEU A 137 27.36 17.45 17.70
N SER A 138 26.48 17.19 18.65
CA SER A 138 26.81 16.98 20.07
C SER A 138 26.67 15.52 20.50
N GLN A 139 26.19 14.63 19.64
CA GLN A 139 25.89 13.24 19.98
C GLN A 139 26.61 12.22 19.09
N LYS A 140 26.66 10.99 19.61
CA LYS A 140 27.45 9.88 19.04
C LYS A 140 26.73 9.09 17.96
N GLY A 141 26.03 9.75 17.03
CA GLY A 141 25.36 9.10 15.91
C GLY A 141 23.83 9.01 16.07
N SER A 142 23.19 8.36 15.13
CA SER A 142 21.74 8.19 15.12
C SER A 142 21.29 7.31 16.29
N GLN A 143 20.15 7.65 16.87
CA GLN A 143 19.56 6.90 17.98
C GLN A 143 18.24 6.26 17.57
N ILE A 144 17.94 5.08 18.13
CA ILE A 144 16.68 4.36 17.91
C ILE A 144 15.97 4.22 19.24
N THR A 145 14.72 4.66 19.28
CA THR A 145 13.87 4.56 20.48
C THR A 145 12.60 3.79 20.15
N LEU A 146 12.23 2.83 21.01
CA LEU A 146 11.00 2.07 20.87
C LEU A 146 9.90 2.75 21.69
N GLU A 147 8.77 3.05 21.03
CA GLU A 147 7.59 3.65 21.68
C GLU A 147 6.35 2.80 21.48
N TYR A 148 5.53 2.73 22.52
CA TYR A 148 4.22 2.07 22.50
C TYR A 148 3.14 3.12 22.67
N SER A 149 2.09 3.03 21.88
CA SER A 149 0.93 3.92 22.02
C SER A 149 -0.28 3.21 22.59
#